data_ce2faf4fe4db517bd6dd65ddcf0eae18
#
_entry.id   ce2faf4fe4db517bd6dd65ddcf0eae18
#
_cell.length_a   1.000
_cell.length_b   1.000
_cell.length_c   1.000
_cell.angle_alpha   90.00
_cell.angle_beta   90.00
_cell.angle_gamma   90.00
#
_symmetry.space_group_name_H-M   'P 1'
#
loop_
_entity.id
_entity.type
_entity.pdbx_description
1 polymer ?
#
loop_
_entity_poly.entity_id
_entity_poly.type
_entity_poly.pdbx_seq_one_letter_code
_entity_poly.pdbx_strand_id
1 'polypeptide(L)'
;MNRKGKVGLVSGYFNPIHKGHLKYIFSAKARCDVLIVIINNDIQVKVKGSKPFQDEKQRFDIVNQLKSVDYTFLSTDKDNSVANSLRHIHNKLLKNYNYDILFFNSGDRGSQTWNEKEKKVCEELSVECIYLDLPKEASSSNLIDKLIDSEKGKCDRCDKPKWILSV
;
A
#
# COMPACT_ATOMS: atom_id res chain seq x y z
N MET A 1 -21.38 4.78 -27.55
CA MET A 1 -20.62 5.72 -26.68
C MET A 1 -19.39 4.97 -26.17
N ASN A 2 -18.20 5.45 -26.49
CA ASN A 2 -16.98 4.86 -25.92
C ASN A 2 -16.92 5.22 -24.42
N ARG A 3 -17.01 4.23 -23.55
CA ARG A 3 -16.80 4.40 -22.13
C ARG A 3 -15.36 4.86 -21.90
N LYS A 4 -15.20 5.96 -21.18
CA LYS A 4 -13.88 6.40 -20.73
C LYS A 4 -13.28 5.36 -19.78
N GLY A 5 -12.04 4.93 -20.06
CA GLY A 5 -11.34 3.96 -19.20
C GLY A 5 -11.06 4.54 -17.82
N LYS A 6 -10.93 3.69 -16.81
CA LYS A 6 -10.62 4.08 -15.42
C LYS A 6 -9.26 3.56 -15.00
N VAL A 7 -8.39 4.45 -14.51
CA VAL A 7 -7.11 4.10 -13.90
C VAL A 7 -7.21 4.30 -12.40
N GLY A 8 -7.03 3.23 -11.65
CA GLY A 8 -6.97 3.25 -10.19
C GLY A 8 -5.53 3.40 -9.70
N LEU A 9 -5.33 4.23 -8.68
CA LEU A 9 -4.08 4.37 -7.95
C LEU A 9 -4.33 3.97 -6.50
N VAL A 10 -3.45 3.17 -5.94
CA VAL A 10 -3.42 2.84 -4.51
C VAL A 10 -2.00 3.02 -3.98
N SER A 11 -1.86 3.35 -2.72
CA SER A 11 -0.55 3.45 -2.08
C SER A 11 -0.49 2.65 -0.78
N GLY A 12 0.70 2.19 -0.43
CA GLY A 12 0.89 1.47 0.82
C GLY A 12 2.34 1.14 1.12
N TYR A 13 2.60 0.86 2.39
CA TYR A 13 3.90 0.41 2.87
C TYR A 13 4.14 -1.06 2.58
N PHE A 14 3.11 -1.90 2.69
CA PHE A 14 3.17 -3.37 2.48
C PHE A 14 4.34 -4.01 3.25
N ASN A 15 4.50 -3.64 4.50
CA ASN A 15 5.68 -3.94 5.32
C ASN A 15 5.33 -4.68 6.64
N PRO A 16 5.13 -6.01 6.61
CA PRO A 16 4.93 -6.86 5.42
C PRO A 16 3.53 -6.76 4.82
N ILE A 17 3.36 -7.35 3.64
CA ILE A 17 2.03 -7.53 3.03
C ILE A 17 1.20 -8.51 3.85
N HIS A 18 -0.10 -8.26 3.96
CA HIS A 18 -1.04 -9.11 4.69
C HIS A 18 -2.43 -9.11 4.03
N LYS A 19 -3.32 -9.96 4.55
CA LYS A 19 -4.68 -10.15 4.00
C LYS A 19 -5.46 -8.84 3.82
N GLY A 20 -5.33 -7.89 4.74
CA GLY A 20 -5.96 -6.57 4.62
C GLY A 20 -5.48 -5.78 3.39
N HIS A 21 -4.19 -5.84 3.08
CA HIS A 21 -3.64 -5.24 1.86
C HIS A 21 -4.18 -5.93 0.60
N LEU A 22 -4.27 -7.27 0.59
CA LEU A 22 -4.84 -8.00 -0.55
C LEU A 22 -6.29 -7.60 -0.81
N LYS A 23 -7.09 -7.48 0.26
CA LYS A 23 -8.48 -7.04 0.16
C LYS A 23 -8.60 -5.61 -0.36
N TYR A 24 -7.73 -4.71 0.11
CA TYR A 24 -7.65 -3.33 -0.36
C TYR A 24 -7.35 -3.25 -1.86
N ILE A 25 -6.29 -3.93 -2.31
CA ILE A 25 -5.89 -3.99 -3.72
C ILE A 25 -7.00 -4.60 -4.58
N PHE A 26 -7.60 -5.71 -4.15
CA PHE A 26 -8.68 -6.36 -4.86
C PHE A 26 -9.92 -5.45 -4.99
N SER A 27 -10.30 -4.77 -3.92
CA SER A 27 -11.46 -3.87 -3.91
C SER A 27 -11.26 -2.64 -4.79
N ALA A 28 -10.02 -2.11 -4.86
CA ALA A 28 -9.67 -1.04 -5.78
C ALA A 28 -9.71 -1.53 -7.24
N LYS A 29 -9.12 -2.70 -7.53
CA LYS A 29 -9.12 -3.28 -8.89
C LYS A 29 -10.53 -3.52 -9.43
N ALA A 30 -11.46 -3.93 -8.59
CA ALA A 30 -12.85 -4.14 -8.99
C ALA A 30 -13.58 -2.85 -9.50
N ARG A 31 -12.97 -1.67 -9.27
CA ARG A 31 -13.54 -0.35 -9.61
C ARG A 31 -12.81 0.38 -10.73
N CYS A 32 -11.77 -0.22 -11.30
CA CYS A 32 -10.98 0.37 -12.38
C CYS A 32 -10.57 -0.68 -13.42
N ASP A 33 -10.22 -0.22 -14.59
CA ASP A 33 -9.76 -1.07 -15.69
C ASP A 33 -8.28 -1.42 -15.53
N VAL A 34 -7.47 -0.43 -15.09
CA VAL A 34 -6.03 -0.55 -14.81
C VAL A 34 -5.77 -0.12 -13.37
N LEU A 35 -5.04 -0.92 -12.61
CA LEU A 35 -4.61 -0.60 -11.24
C LEU A 35 -3.09 -0.44 -11.16
N ILE A 36 -2.66 0.73 -10.69
CA ILE A 36 -1.26 1.03 -10.37
C ILE A 36 -1.11 1.08 -8.85
N VAL A 37 -0.17 0.30 -8.33
CA VAL A 37 0.12 0.27 -6.88
C VAL A 37 1.42 1.01 -6.60
N ILE A 38 1.36 2.04 -5.77
CA ILE A 38 2.51 2.84 -5.32
C ILE A 38 3.03 2.24 -4.02
N ILE A 39 4.28 1.76 -4.04
CA ILE A 39 4.97 1.22 -2.87
C ILE A 39 5.71 2.35 -2.18
N ASN A 40 5.42 2.61 -0.91
CA ASN A 40 6.22 3.53 -0.11
C ASN A 40 7.65 2.99 0.05
N ASN A 41 8.65 3.84 -0.20
CA ASN A 41 10.06 3.46 -0.12
C ASN A 41 10.55 3.31 1.33
N ASP A 42 11.79 2.85 1.52
CA ASP A 42 12.34 2.59 2.86
C ASP A 42 12.59 3.87 3.67
N ILE A 43 12.79 5.01 3.00
CA ILE A 43 12.86 6.32 3.68
C ILE A 43 11.51 6.63 4.32
N GLN A 44 10.43 6.42 3.59
CA GLN A 44 9.07 6.65 4.09
C GLN A 44 8.69 5.70 5.23
N VAL A 45 9.15 4.44 5.19
CA VAL A 45 8.97 3.48 6.30
C VAL A 45 9.62 4.02 7.57
N LYS A 46 10.84 4.56 7.47
CA LYS A 46 11.56 5.17 8.60
C LYS A 46 10.88 6.45 9.10
N VAL A 47 10.42 7.31 8.19
CA VAL A 47 9.65 8.53 8.54
C VAL A 47 8.37 8.19 9.30
N LYS A 48 7.72 7.08 8.98
CA LYS A 48 6.56 6.57 9.72
C LYS A 48 6.91 6.05 11.13
N GLY A 49 8.20 5.94 11.47
CA GLY A 49 8.65 5.39 12.74
C GLY A 49 8.72 3.86 12.78
N SER A 50 8.69 3.21 11.63
CA SER A 50 8.79 1.76 11.49
C SER A 50 10.16 1.35 10.94
N LYS A 51 10.50 0.06 11.09
CA LYS A 51 11.64 -0.55 10.41
C LYS A 51 11.16 -1.34 9.21
N PRO A 52 11.89 -1.34 8.07
CA PRO A 52 11.57 -2.23 6.97
C PRO A 52 11.72 -3.69 7.41
N PHE A 53 10.65 -4.46 7.34
CA PHE A 53 10.68 -5.92 7.49
C PHE A 53 11.27 -6.58 6.25
N GLN A 54 10.93 -6.02 5.10
CA GLN A 54 11.48 -6.33 3.79
C GLN A 54 11.91 -5.00 3.16
N ASP A 55 13.03 -5.00 2.42
CA ASP A 55 13.45 -3.81 1.69
C ASP A 55 12.44 -3.42 0.61
N GLU A 56 12.54 -2.20 0.13
CA GLU A 56 11.60 -1.64 -0.85
C GLU A 56 11.53 -2.46 -2.15
N LYS A 57 12.66 -3.08 -2.56
CA LYS A 57 12.70 -3.91 -3.77
C LYS A 57 11.94 -5.21 -3.58
N GLN A 58 12.14 -5.89 -2.46
CA GLN A 58 11.40 -7.12 -2.13
C GLN A 58 9.89 -6.83 -2.05
N ARG A 59 9.49 -5.73 -1.41
CA ARG A 59 8.08 -5.33 -1.32
C ARG A 59 7.49 -5.02 -2.70
N PHE A 60 8.27 -4.34 -3.55
CA PHE A 60 7.91 -4.06 -4.94
C PHE A 60 7.70 -5.36 -5.72
N ASP A 61 8.66 -6.27 -5.67
CA ASP A 61 8.62 -7.54 -6.41
C ASP A 61 7.41 -8.39 -5.99
N ILE A 62 7.12 -8.47 -4.69
CA ILE A 62 5.96 -9.22 -4.16
C ILE A 62 4.65 -8.63 -4.68
N VAL A 63 4.48 -7.30 -4.57
CA VAL A 63 3.23 -6.65 -4.99
C VAL A 63 3.05 -6.72 -6.50
N ASN A 64 4.15 -6.62 -7.26
CA ASN A 64 4.13 -6.71 -8.72
C ASN A 64 3.66 -8.08 -9.24
N GLN A 65 3.77 -9.14 -8.44
CA GLN A 65 3.29 -10.49 -8.79
C GLN A 65 1.81 -10.73 -8.44
N LEU A 66 1.14 -9.78 -7.81
CA LEU A 66 -0.27 -9.94 -7.46
C LEU A 66 -1.16 -9.85 -8.71
N LYS A 67 -2.02 -10.85 -8.90
CA LYS A 67 -2.93 -10.93 -10.06
C LYS A 67 -3.82 -9.70 -10.26
N SER A 68 -4.14 -8.99 -9.19
CA SER A 68 -4.99 -7.78 -9.25
C SER A 68 -4.22 -6.50 -9.53
N VAL A 69 -2.90 -6.55 -9.69
CA VAL A 69 -2.03 -5.41 -9.94
C VAL A 69 -1.59 -5.41 -11.39
N ASP A 70 -1.85 -4.33 -12.12
CA ASP A 70 -1.39 -4.20 -13.50
C ASP A 70 0.01 -3.57 -13.56
N TYR A 71 0.28 -2.57 -12.71
CA TYR A 71 1.58 -1.91 -12.62
C TYR A 71 1.93 -1.58 -11.18
N THR A 72 3.22 -1.63 -10.89
CA THR A 72 3.78 -1.24 -9.58
C THR A 72 4.73 -0.07 -9.77
N PHE A 73 4.67 0.91 -8.87
CA PHE A 73 5.50 2.10 -8.88
C PHE A 73 6.17 2.28 -7.52
N LEU A 74 7.49 2.43 -7.49
CA LEU A 74 8.21 2.74 -6.26
C LEU A 74 8.13 4.25 -6.00
N SER A 75 7.64 4.64 -4.83
CA SER A 75 7.49 6.04 -4.45
C SER A 75 8.82 6.80 -4.51
N THR A 76 8.76 8.01 -5.04
CA THR A 76 9.90 8.95 -5.07
C THR A 76 9.84 10.00 -3.95
N ASP A 77 8.80 9.94 -3.14
CA ASP A 77 8.59 10.84 -2.00
C ASP A 77 9.53 10.51 -0.84
N LYS A 78 9.82 11.51 -0.01
CA LYS A 78 10.70 11.37 1.18
C LYS A 78 9.96 11.66 2.48
N ASP A 79 8.69 12.00 2.41
CA ASP A 79 7.80 12.23 3.54
C ASP A 79 6.71 11.14 3.63
N ASN A 80 5.74 11.30 4.50
CA ASN A 80 4.65 10.36 4.69
C ASN A 80 3.50 10.47 3.66
N SER A 81 3.76 11.13 2.53
CA SER A 81 2.83 11.25 1.41
C SER A 81 3.32 10.53 0.16
N VAL A 82 2.47 10.39 -0.84
CA VAL A 82 2.83 9.97 -2.20
C VAL A 82 2.51 11.05 -3.24
N ALA A 83 2.50 12.31 -2.80
CA ALA A 83 2.08 13.45 -3.61
C ALA A 83 2.95 13.64 -4.87
N ASN A 84 4.27 13.56 -4.76
CA ASN A 84 5.17 13.67 -5.90
C ASN A 84 5.06 12.45 -6.83
N SER A 85 4.88 11.27 -6.27
CA SER A 85 4.63 10.04 -7.03
C SER A 85 3.34 10.14 -7.84
N LEU A 86 2.26 10.67 -7.27
CA LEU A 86 1.01 10.93 -8.00
C LEU A 86 1.21 11.90 -9.16
N ARG A 87 1.92 13.02 -8.94
CA ARG A 87 2.27 13.97 -10.02
C ARG A 87 3.11 13.31 -11.11
N HIS A 88 4.09 12.51 -10.72
CA HIS A 88 4.96 11.83 -11.67
C HIS A 88 4.17 10.86 -12.55
N ILE A 89 3.36 10.00 -11.94
CA ILE A 89 2.51 9.03 -12.66
C ILE A 89 1.55 9.76 -13.60
N HIS A 90 0.84 10.79 -13.09
CA HIS A 90 -0.06 11.57 -13.93
C HIS A 90 0.65 12.20 -15.12
N ASN A 91 1.72 12.96 -14.89
CA ASN A 91 2.37 13.76 -15.93
C ASN A 91 3.15 12.91 -16.95
N LYS A 92 3.71 11.79 -16.52
CA LYS A 92 4.56 10.95 -17.39
C LYS A 92 3.80 9.81 -18.06
N LEU A 93 2.80 9.26 -17.39
CA LEU A 93 2.12 8.05 -17.85
C LEU A 93 0.69 8.30 -18.30
N LEU A 94 -0.04 9.21 -17.68
CA LEU A 94 -1.49 9.32 -17.86
C LEU A 94 -1.94 10.59 -18.58
N LYS A 95 -1.17 11.67 -18.57
CA LYS A 95 -1.56 13.00 -19.10
C LYS A 95 -2.07 12.99 -20.55
N ASN A 96 -1.52 12.12 -21.38
CA ASN A 96 -1.86 12.05 -22.81
C ASN A 96 -3.03 11.09 -23.12
N TYR A 97 -3.61 10.47 -22.10
CA TYR A 97 -4.69 9.51 -22.24
C TYR A 97 -5.99 10.04 -21.65
N ASN A 98 -7.09 9.70 -22.27
CA ASN A 98 -8.41 10.11 -21.80
C ASN A 98 -8.98 9.07 -20.81
N TYR A 99 -8.43 9.06 -19.58
CA TYR A 99 -8.87 8.21 -18.47
C TYR A 99 -9.49 9.03 -17.33
N ASP A 100 -10.44 8.43 -16.62
CA ASP A 100 -10.81 8.85 -15.27
C ASP A 100 -9.78 8.28 -14.29
N ILE A 101 -9.16 9.13 -13.51
CA ILE A 101 -8.13 8.71 -12.56
C ILE A 101 -8.70 8.73 -11.15
N LEU A 102 -8.63 7.58 -10.49
CA LEU A 102 -9.18 7.34 -9.16
C LEU A 102 -8.04 7.05 -8.19
N PHE A 103 -7.93 7.80 -7.10
CA PHE A 103 -7.00 7.48 -6.02
C PHE A 103 -7.76 6.91 -4.85
N PHE A 104 -7.50 5.65 -4.54
CA PHE A 104 -8.16 4.92 -3.46
C PHE A 104 -7.35 5.01 -2.18
N ASN A 105 -8.04 5.15 -1.07
CA ASN A 105 -7.47 5.01 0.27
C ASN A 105 -8.35 4.08 1.11
N SER A 106 -7.77 3.44 2.12
CA SER A 106 -8.44 2.56 3.06
C SER A 106 -7.63 2.44 4.35
N GLY A 107 -8.22 1.92 5.40
CA GLY A 107 -7.53 1.60 6.66
C GLY A 107 -8.01 2.39 7.86
N ASP A 108 -7.17 2.51 8.88
CA ASP A 108 -7.49 3.13 10.18
C ASP A 108 -7.79 4.63 10.11
N ARG A 109 -7.47 5.24 8.98
CA ARG A 109 -7.80 6.64 8.72
C ARG A 109 -9.17 6.66 8.07
N GLY A 110 -10.20 7.07 8.81
CA GLY A 110 -11.52 7.28 8.24
C GLY A 110 -11.51 8.25 7.05
N SER A 111 -12.62 8.38 6.34
CA SER A 111 -12.77 9.25 5.17
C SER A 111 -12.34 10.70 5.39
N GLN A 112 -12.22 11.12 6.64
CA GLN A 112 -11.83 12.48 7.05
C GLN A 112 -10.32 12.70 7.20
N THR A 113 -9.47 11.68 7.08
CA THR A 113 -8.02 11.76 7.35
C THR A 113 -7.16 11.48 6.14
N TRP A 114 -7.51 12.02 5.00
CA TRP A 114 -6.63 12.07 3.85
C TRP A 114 -5.38 12.91 4.17
N ASN A 115 -4.22 12.50 3.64
CA ASN A 115 -3.04 13.34 3.68
C ASN A 115 -3.29 14.62 2.88
N GLU A 116 -3.14 15.78 3.51
CA GLU A 116 -3.45 17.09 2.90
C GLU A 116 -2.67 17.34 1.61
N LYS A 117 -1.41 16.90 1.53
CA LYS A 117 -0.59 17.03 0.32
C LYS A 117 -1.14 16.19 -0.83
N GLU A 118 -1.56 14.95 -0.53
CA GLU A 118 -2.16 14.05 -1.52
C GLU A 118 -3.48 14.60 -2.02
N LYS A 119 -4.33 15.06 -1.11
CA LYS A 119 -5.62 15.67 -1.45
C LYS A 119 -5.46 16.86 -2.37
N LYS A 120 -4.55 17.78 -2.02
CA LYS A 120 -4.25 18.97 -2.85
C LYS A 120 -3.77 18.57 -4.25
N VAL A 121 -2.90 17.57 -4.35
CA VAL A 121 -2.43 17.10 -5.66
C VAL A 121 -3.56 16.44 -6.46
N CYS A 122 -4.43 15.67 -5.83
CA CYS A 122 -5.58 15.09 -6.50
C CYS A 122 -6.52 16.18 -7.05
N GLU A 123 -6.78 17.25 -6.29
CA GLU A 123 -7.55 18.39 -6.74
C GLU A 123 -6.89 19.09 -7.93
N GLU A 124 -5.57 19.37 -7.86
CA GLU A 124 -4.79 19.99 -8.94
C GLU A 124 -4.81 19.17 -10.25
N LEU A 125 -4.81 17.85 -10.14
CA LEU A 125 -4.74 16.94 -11.28
C LEU A 125 -6.09 16.37 -11.73
N SER A 126 -7.19 16.80 -11.12
CA SER A 126 -8.53 16.26 -11.35
C SER A 126 -8.61 14.74 -11.12
N VAL A 127 -7.93 14.26 -10.10
CA VAL A 127 -7.97 12.87 -9.63
C VAL A 127 -9.06 12.74 -8.58
N GLU A 128 -9.97 11.79 -8.77
CA GLU A 128 -11.03 11.52 -7.81
C GLU A 128 -10.50 10.71 -6.62
N CYS A 129 -10.68 11.23 -5.40
CA CYS A 129 -10.31 10.53 -4.17
C CYS A 129 -11.47 9.65 -3.68
N ILE A 130 -11.24 8.35 -3.56
CA ILE A 130 -12.25 7.36 -3.13
C ILE A 130 -11.77 6.66 -1.86
N TYR A 131 -12.56 6.73 -0.80
CA TYR A 131 -12.32 5.96 0.41
C TYR A 131 -13.03 4.60 0.31
N LEU A 132 -12.26 3.52 0.55
CA LEU A 132 -12.78 2.17 0.62
C LEU A 132 -13.00 1.80 2.08
N ASP A 133 -14.26 1.73 2.49
CA ASP A 133 -14.65 1.26 3.84
C ASP A 133 -14.50 -0.26 3.88
N LEU A 134 -13.37 -0.71 4.37
CA LEU A 134 -13.03 -2.13 4.49
C LEU A 134 -12.87 -2.51 5.96
N PRO A 135 -13.45 -3.64 6.39
CA PRO A 135 -13.28 -4.12 7.75
C PRO A 135 -11.80 -4.37 8.06
N LYS A 136 -11.37 -3.97 9.24
CA LYS A 136 -10.00 -4.17 9.74
C LYS A 136 -9.77 -5.66 10.02
N GLU A 137 -9.06 -6.34 9.14
CA GLU A 137 -8.76 -7.77 9.29
C GLU A 137 -7.35 -8.05 9.85
N ALA A 138 -6.38 -7.20 9.57
CA ALA A 138 -5.00 -7.35 10.04
C ALA A 138 -4.23 -6.02 9.95
N SER A 139 -3.16 -5.89 10.73
CA SER A 139 -2.18 -4.84 10.56
C SER A 139 -0.76 -5.43 10.57
N SER A 140 0.15 -4.80 9.83
CA SER A 140 1.57 -5.21 9.81
C SER A 140 2.19 -5.15 11.20
N SER A 141 1.84 -4.13 12.01
CA SER A 141 2.31 -3.99 13.39
C SER A 141 1.91 -5.19 14.24
N ASN A 142 0.64 -5.61 14.19
CA ASN A 142 0.16 -6.77 14.95
C ASN A 142 0.83 -8.09 14.54
N LEU A 143 1.21 -8.23 13.26
CA LEU A 143 1.94 -9.41 12.80
C LEU A 143 3.37 -9.43 13.34
N ILE A 144 4.06 -8.28 13.32
CA ILE A 144 5.41 -8.14 13.86
C ILE A 144 5.42 -8.35 15.38
N ASP A 145 4.47 -7.76 16.10
CA ASP A 145 4.35 -7.91 17.55
C ASP A 145 4.13 -9.38 17.95
N LYS A 146 3.28 -10.10 17.22
CA LYS A 146 3.07 -11.55 17.42
C LYS A 146 4.33 -12.35 17.22
N LEU A 147 5.18 -12.01 16.25
CA LEU A 147 6.46 -12.67 16.01
C LEU A 147 7.43 -12.39 17.18
N ILE A 148 7.52 -11.13 17.62
CA ILE A 148 8.38 -10.74 18.76
C ILE A 148 7.94 -11.46 20.05
N ASP A 149 6.64 -11.54 20.31
CA ASP A 149 6.11 -12.23 21.50
C ASP A 149 6.32 -13.76 21.41
N SER A 150 6.29 -14.34 20.22
CA SER A 150 6.61 -15.76 20.03
C SER A 150 8.08 -16.08 20.26
N GLU A 151 8.99 -15.13 19.99
CA GLU A 151 10.43 -15.29 20.28
C GLU A 151 10.74 -15.16 21.77
N LYS A 152 9.94 -14.43 22.56
CA LYS A 152 10.09 -14.35 24.03
C LYS A 152 9.71 -15.64 24.74
N GLY A 153 8.92 -16.52 24.10
CA GLY A 153 8.57 -17.85 24.63
C GLY A 153 9.68 -18.85 24.37
N LYS A 154 10.72 -18.90 25.18
CA LYS A 154 11.76 -19.93 25.15
C LYS A 154 11.23 -21.26 25.67
N CYS A 155 11.74 -22.36 25.10
CA CYS A 155 11.46 -23.70 25.63
C CYS A 155 12.20 -23.86 26.98
N ASP A 156 11.45 -24.20 28.02
CA ASP A 156 11.98 -24.39 29.38
C ASP A 156 13.05 -25.52 29.48
N ARG A 157 13.22 -26.33 28.44
CA ARG A 157 14.15 -27.50 28.43
C ARG A 157 15.39 -27.28 27.54
N CYS A 158 15.40 -26.36 26.55
CA CYS A 158 16.47 -26.28 25.56
C CYS A 158 16.82 -24.89 25.09
N ASP A 159 16.32 -23.84 25.73
CA ASP A 159 16.55 -22.42 25.35
C ASP A 159 16.18 -22.06 23.89
N LYS A 160 15.53 -22.97 23.16
CA LYS A 160 15.12 -22.76 21.78
C LYS A 160 13.72 -22.15 21.69
N PRO A 161 13.43 -21.33 20.67
CA PRO A 161 12.08 -20.79 20.45
C PRO A 161 11.07 -21.92 20.26
N LYS A 162 9.88 -21.79 20.87
CA LYS A 162 8.82 -22.81 20.85
C LYS A 162 8.35 -23.23 19.44
N TRP A 163 8.48 -22.34 18.45
CA TRP A 163 8.07 -22.64 17.07
C TRP A 163 8.96 -23.67 16.35
N ILE A 164 10.21 -23.91 16.83
CA ILE A 164 11.10 -24.96 16.28
C ILE A 164 10.61 -26.37 16.62
N LEU A 165 9.72 -26.50 17.63
CA LEU A 165 9.22 -27.78 18.12
C LEU A 165 7.89 -28.19 17.48
N SER A 166 7.36 -27.42 16.54
CA SER A 166 6.06 -27.64 15.89
C SER A 166 6.17 -28.19 14.46
N VAL A 167 7.34 -28.68 14.05
CA VAL A 167 7.59 -29.31 12.76
C VAL A 167 7.75 -30.82 12.93
#